data_0b1220bc8e2161f22cc092acbce52e26
#
_entry.id   0b1220bc8e2161f22cc092acbce52e26
#
_cell.length_a   1.000
_cell.length_b   1.000
_cell.length_c   1.000
_cell.angle_alpha   90.00
_cell.angle_beta   90.00
_cell.angle_gamma   90.00
#
_symmetry.space_group_name_H-M   'P 1'
#
loop_
_entity.id
_entity.type
_entity.pdbx_description
1 polymer ?
#
loop_
_entity_poly.entity_id
_entity_poly.type
_entity_poly.pdbx_seq_one_letter_code
_entity_poly.pdbx_strand_id
1 'polypeptide(L)' 'LSMLKGDEACIPVLSNLGHLYGRYLSEFENAIQYYDRVLALEPDNAWARDARRRYLRYVD' A
#
# COMPACT_ATOMS: atom_id res chain seq x y z
N LEU A 1 9.80 -21.19 5.44
CA LEU A 1 10.58 -20.97 4.23
C LEU A 1 9.78 -20.18 3.22
N SER A 2 8.86 -20.87 2.57
CA SER A 2 8.04 -20.19 1.57
C SER A 2 7.17 -19.10 2.19
N MET A 3 6.85 -19.26 3.46
CA MET A 3 6.04 -18.24 4.15
C MET A 3 6.78 -16.91 4.24
N LEU A 4 8.07 -16.96 4.56
CA LEU A 4 8.85 -15.74 4.63
C LEU A 4 8.94 -15.06 3.27
N LYS A 5 9.16 -15.85 2.23
CA LYS A 5 9.20 -15.32 0.89
C LYS A 5 7.84 -14.78 0.47
N GLY A 6 6.80 -15.46 0.91
CA GLY A 6 5.45 -15.01 0.63
C GLY A 6 5.18 -13.64 1.21
N ASP A 7 5.61 -13.43 2.45
CA ASP A 7 5.43 -12.15 3.11
C ASP A 7 6.16 -11.05 2.36
N GLU A 8 7.40 -11.32 1.96
CA GLU A 8 8.17 -10.34 1.22
C GLU A 8 7.54 -10.06 -0.14
N ALA A 9 7.01 -11.10 -0.77
CA ALA A 9 6.37 -10.93 -2.07
C ALA A 9 5.07 -10.14 -1.98
N CYS A 10 4.42 -10.15 -0.82
CA CYS A 10 3.18 -9.42 -0.66
C CYS A 10 3.37 -7.91 -0.75
N ILE A 11 4.54 -7.42 -0.36
CA ILE A 11 4.79 -5.98 -0.37
C ILE A 11 4.67 -5.41 -1.79
N PRO A 12 5.32 -5.95 -2.82
CA PRO A 12 5.13 -5.44 -4.17
C PRO A 12 3.70 -5.59 -4.66
N VAL A 13 3.05 -6.69 -4.32
CA VAL A 13 1.66 -6.91 -4.73
C VAL A 13 0.74 -5.90 -4.07
N LEU A 14 0.88 -5.69 -2.77
CA LEU A 14 0.06 -4.72 -2.05
C LEU A 14 0.28 -3.32 -2.57
N SER A 15 1.54 -2.98 -2.86
CA SER A 15 1.86 -1.66 -3.39
C SER A 15 1.23 -1.45 -4.76
N ASN A 16 1.28 -2.46 -5.62
CA ASN A 16 0.67 -2.38 -6.93
C ASN A 16 -0.84 -2.24 -6.83
N LEU A 17 -1.46 -3.00 -5.93
CA LEU A 17 -2.91 -2.90 -5.73
C LEU A 17 -3.29 -1.52 -5.22
N GLY A 18 -2.52 -0.99 -4.27
CA GLY A 18 -2.79 0.35 -3.76
C GLY A 18 -2.70 1.38 -4.86
N HIS A 19 -1.67 1.27 -5.69
CA HIS A 19 -1.48 2.18 -6.81
C HIS A 19 -2.64 2.06 -7.80
N LEU A 20 -3.05 0.83 -8.10
CA LEU A 20 -4.14 0.58 -9.04
C LEU A 20 -5.44 1.20 -8.55
N TYR A 21 -5.79 0.92 -7.30
CA TYR A 21 -7.03 1.46 -6.74
C TYR A 21 -6.99 2.98 -6.66
N GLY A 22 -5.84 3.53 -6.31
CA GLY A 22 -5.73 4.98 -6.17
C GLY A 22 -5.71 5.73 -7.50
N ARG A 23 -5.01 5.18 -8.49
CA ARG A 23 -4.81 5.89 -9.76
C ARG A 23 -5.90 5.57 -10.78
N TYR A 24 -6.27 4.30 -10.88
CA TYR A 24 -7.18 3.89 -11.96
C TYR A 24 -8.63 3.82 -11.52
N LEU A 25 -8.86 3.36 -10.31
CA LEU A 25 -10.22 3.16 -9.82
C LEU A 25 -10.69 4.32 -8.95
N SER A 26 -9.80 5.22 -8.59
CA SER A 26 -10.12 6.36 -7.72
C SER A 26 -10.71 5.92 -6.38
N GLU A 27 -10.41 4.72 -5.95
CA GLU A 27 -10.86 4.21 -4.66
C GLU A 27 -9.78 4.44 -3.63
N PHE A 28 -9.68 5.68 -3.20
CA PHE A 28 -8.55 6.11 -2.36
C PHE A 28 -8.55 5.43 -1.00
N GLU A 29 -9.72 5.13 -0.45
CA GLU A 29 -9.79 4.44 0.84
C GLU A 29 -9.20 3.04 0.73
N ASN A 30 -9.50 2.33 -0.36
CA ASN A 30 -8.93 1.01 -0.57
C ASN A 30 -7.41 1.09 -0.77
N ALA A 31 -6.96 2.10 -1.52
CA ALA A 31 -5.53 2.29 -1.72
C ALA A 31 -4.83 2.51 -0.40
N ILE A 32 -5.41 3.32 0.47
CA ILE A 32 -4.83 3.60 1.78
C ILE A 32 -4.74 2.32 2.61
N GLN A 33 -5.77 1.47 2.55
CA GLN A 33 -5.74 0.21 3.28
C GLN A 33 -4.59 -0.68 2.82
N TYR A 34 -4.34 -0.73 1.53
CA TYR A 34 -3.23 -1.52 1.01
C TYR A 34 -1.88 -0.96 1.47
N TYR A 35 -1.75 0.36 1.45
CA TYR A 35 -0.51 0.96 1.93
C TYR A 35 -0.35 0.78 3.43
N ASP A 36 -1.44 0.77 4.18
CA ASP A 36 -1.38 0.47 5.61
C ASP A 36 -0.82 -0.93 5.85
N ARG A 37 -1.21 -1.89 5.02
CA ARG A 37 -0.70 -3.24 5.14
C ARG A 37 0.80 -3.29 4.84
N VAL A 38 1.23 -2.54 3.83
CA VAL A 38 2.66 -2.45 3.53
C VAL A 38 3.41 -1.89 4.73
N LEU A 39 2.86 -0.85 5.34
CA LEU A 39 3.51 -0.23 6.49
C LEU A 39 3.49 -1.10 7.73
N ALA A 40 2.51 -1.99 7.84
CA ALA A 40 2.50 -2.96 8.93
C ALA A 40 3.65 -3.93 8.80
N LEU A 41 4.04 -4.25 7.57
CA LEU A 41 5.16 -5.14 7.31
C LEU A 41 6.48 -4.40 7.29
N GLU A 42 6.49 -3.19 6.77
CA GLU A 42 7.67 -2.34 6.67
C GLU A 42 7.35 -0.93 7.11
N PRO A 43 7.38 -0.66 8.43
CA PRO A 43 7.04 0.68 8.93
C PRO A 43 7.94 1.79 8.39
N ASP A 44 9.14 1.43 7.97
CA ASP A 44 10.10 2.40 7.45
C ASP A 44 10.00 2.62 5.95
N ASN A 45 9.01 2.02 5.31
CA ASN A 45 8.84 2.17 3.87
C ASN A 45 8.36 3.57 3.55
N ALA A 46 9.31 4.44 3.16
CA ALA A 46 9.01 5.84 2.88
C ALA A 46 8.05 5.98 1.70
N TRP A 47 8.17 5.11 0.70
CA TRP A 47 7.32 5.18 -0.47
C TRP A 47 5.86 4.94 -0.10
N ALA A 48 5.60 3.92 0.72
CA ALA A 48 4.25 3.62 1.14
C ALA A 48 3.69 4.72 2.03
N ARG A 49 4.51 5.26 2.93
CA ARG A 49 4.09 6.34 3.80
C ARG A 49 3.71 7.58 2.99
N ASP A 50 4.51 7.90 2.00
CA ASP A 50 4.28 9.07 1.16
C ASP A 50 3.02 8.87 0.33
N ALA A 51 2.84 7.70 -0.26
CA ALA A 51 1.67 7.40 -1.07
C ALA A 51 0.40 7.44 -0.22
N ARG A 52 0.46 6.85 0.98
CA ARG A 52 -0.68 6.86 1.88
C ARG A 52 -1.07 8.28 2.25
N ARG A 53 -0.08 9.09 2.57
CA ARG A 53 -0.33 10.48 2.93
C ARG A 53 -0.96 11.25 1.77
N ARG A 54 -0.48 10.98 0.56
CA ARG A 54 -1.01 11.64 -0.62
C ARG A 54 -2.48 11.30 -0.83
N TYR A 55 -2.84 10.03 -0.70
CA TYR A 55 -4.21 9.62 -0.92
C TYR A 55 -5.15 10.06 0.20
N LEU A 56 -4.63 10.24 1.41
CA LEU A 56 -5.45 10.73 2.50
C LEU A 56 -6.06 12.09 2.20
N ARG A 57 -5.38 12.88 1.39
CA ARG A 57 -5.88 14.21 1.02
C ARG A 57 -7.13 14.13 0.17
N TYR A 58 -7.31 13.03 -0.54
CA TYR A 58 -8.48 12.86 -1.39
C TYR A 58 -9.70 12.37 -0.63
N VAL A 59 -9.50 11.67 0.46
CA VAL A 59 -10.63 11.13 1.23
C VAL A 59 -11.00 11.98 2.43
N ASP A 60 -10.20 12.96 2.73
CA ASP A 60 -10.42 13.79 3.91
C ASP A 60 -11.43 14.92 3.65
#